data_b60ee6a35dd5ae0140d6d556dba335e1
#
_entry.id   b60ee6a35dd5ae0140d6d556dba335e1
#
_cell.length_a   1.000
_cell.length_b   1.000
_cell.length_c   1.000
_cell.angle_alpha   90.00
_cell.angle_beta   90.00
_cell.angle_gamma   90.00
#
_symmetry.space_group_name_H-M   'P 1'
#
loop_
_entity.id
_entity.type
_entity.pdbx_description
1 polymer ?
#
loop_
_entity_poly.entity_id
_entity_poly.type
_entity_poly.pdbx_seq_one_letter_code
_entity_poly.pdbx_strand_id
1 'polypeptide(L)'
;MKKEITRLICATICCAPIIGFAQTGDKFTSADNLYKEGKELFQEKNYAAALPALKAFVKQKPTASLLQDAEYMLVSSAYELNDKNRIELLRKYLDHYPDTPYANRIYSLLASCYFYEGKYDEAMALFNSTDLDLLNNEERDDRTYQLATCYLKTNDLREAAIWFETLRANSPKYATDCDYYISYIRYTQKRYNEALKGFLPLQDNAKYKALVPYYIAEIYVQLKNYDKAQIVAQNYLSAYPNNEHAAEMYRILGDAYYHFGQYPQAVEAFSNYLDREHAVPRRDALYMLGLSYYQTKVYSKAAETLGKVTTENDALTQNAYLHMGLSYLQLAEKNKARMAFEQAAASNANMQIKEQAAYNYALCLHETSFSAFGESVTAFEKFLNEFPTS
;
A
#
# COMPACT_ATOMS: atom_id res chain seq x y z
N MET A 1 30.86 -36.28 35.33
CA MET A 1 32.26 -36.76 35.55
C MET A 1 33.18 -35.90 34.69
N LYS A 2 33.97 -35.07 35.41
CA LYS A 2 35.38 -34.68 35.14
C LYS A 2 35.68 -34.03 33.76
N LYS A 3 36.38 -32.94 33.62
CA LYS A 3 37.08 -31.96 34.50
C LYS A 3 37.61 -30.86 33.57
N GLU A 4 37.55 -29.66 34.08
CA GLU A 4 38.32 -28.46 33.66
C GLU A 4 39.74 -28.76 33.20
N ILE A 5 40.26 -27.88 32.30
CA ILE A 5 41.63 -27.34 32.43
C ILE A 5 41.62 -25.90 31.86
N THR A 6 41.67 -24.97 32.80
CA THR A 6 42.06 -23.57 32.65
C THR A 6 43.55 -23.50 32.31
N ARG A 7 43.93 -22.78 31.26
CA ARG A 7 45.32 -22.29 31.10
C ARG A 7 45.34 -20.76 31.00
N LEU A 8 45.68 -20.20 32.14
CA LEU A 8 46.12 -18.83 32.35
C LEU A 8 47.44 -18.63 31.60
N ILE A 9 47.48 -17.68 30.63
CA ILE A 9 48.74 -17.13 30.13
C ILE A 9 48.82 -15.70 30.65
N CYS A 10 49.64 -15.49 31.69
CA CYS A 10 50.11 -14.21 32.12
C CYS A 10 51.09 -13.67 31.07
N ALA A 11 50.64 -12.66 30.31
CA ALA A 11 51.55 -11.81 29.54
C ALA A 11 51.93 -10.60 30.40
N THR A 12 53.13 -10.61 30.89
CA THR A 12 53.81 -9.48 31.54
C THR A 12 53.94 -8.33 30.53
N ILE A 13 53.14 -7.30 30.73
CA ILE A 13 53.27 -6.04 29.99
C ILE A 13 54.38 -5.24 30.69
N CYS A 14 55.55 -5.17 30.05
CA CYS A 14 56.59 -4.19 30.41
C CYS A 14 56.06 -2.78 30.13
N CYS A 15 55.71 -2.06 31.19
CA CYS A 15 55.51 -0.63 31.15
C CYS A 15 56.86 0.07 30.96
N ALA A 16 57.17 0.39 29.71
CA ALA A 16 58.13 1.44 29.42
C ALA A 16 57.40 2.79 29.48
N PRO A 17 57.86 3.80 30.18
CA PRO A 17 57.26 5.12 30.14
C PRO A 17 57.53 5.72 28.76
N ILE A 18 56.48 5.76 27.92
CA ILE A 18 56.48 6.62 26.74
C ILE A 18 56.42 8.05 27.30
N ILE A 19 57.58 8.69 27.38
CA ILE A 19 57.65 10.14 27.53
C ILE A 19 57.07 10.70 26.24
N GLY A 20 55.77 10.92 26.24
CA GLY A 20 55.10 11.70 25.21
C GLY A 20 55.65 13.11 25.31
N PHE A 21 56.49 13.50 24.40
CA PHE A 21 56.71 14.92 24.12
C PHE A 21 55.34 15.46 23.67
N ALA A 22 54.64 16.07 24.62
CA ALA A 22 53.58 16.99 24.30
C ALA A 22 54.28 18.19 23.61
N GLN A 23 54.42 18.09 22.30
CA GLN A 23 54.57 19.27 21.47
C GLN A 23 53.24 20.02 21.54
N THR A 24 53.10 20.87 22.53
CA THR A 24 52.22 22.03 22.48
C THR A 24 52.83 23.04 21.50
N GLY A 25 52.90 22.63 20.24
CA GLY A 25 52.97 23.58 19.17
C GLY A 25 51.58 24.08 18.96
N ASP A 26 51.33 25.37 19.22
CA ASP A 26 50.23 26.11 18.62
C ASP A 26 50.33 25.90 17.11
N LYS A 27 49.71 24.85 16.62
CA LYS A 27 49.42 24.70 15.20
C LYS A 27 48.41 25.80 14.89
N PHE A 28 48.93 27.00 14.58
CA PHE A 28 48.25 27.90 13.69
C PHE A 28 48.02 27.09 12.38
N THR A 29 46.95 26.33 12.32
CA THR A 29 46.53 25.72 11.08
C THR A 29 46.14 26.88 10.18
N SER A 30 46.91 27.10 9.12
CA SER A 30 46.58 28.13 8.15
C SER A 30 45.18 27.88 7.64
N ALA A 31 44.45 28.90 7.25
CA ALA A 31 43.09 28.75 6.66
C ALA A 31 43.09 27.67 5.56
N ASP A 32 44.15 27.61 4.76
CA ASP A 32 44.33 26.63 3.68
C ASP A 32 44.35 25.18 4.20
N ASN A 33 44.98 24.91 5.34
CA ASN A 33 45.02 23.58 5.92
C ASN A 33 43.63 23.14 6.42
N LEU A 34 42.89 24.05 7.06
CA LEU A 34 41.49 23.77 7.50
C LEU A 34 40.54 23.50 6.34
N TYR A 35 40.67 24.26 5.27
CA TYR A 35 39.87 24.03 4.07
C TYR A 35 40.24 22.67 3.43
N LYS A 36 41.52 22.39 3.27
CA LYS A 36 42.04 21.14 2.68
C LYS A 36 41.55 19.92 3.49
N GLU A 37 41.75 19.95 4.81
CA GLU A 37 41.31 18.90 5.72
C GLU A 37 39.79 18.70 5.65
N GLY A 38 39.00 19.77 5.73
CA GLY A 38 37.53 19.71 5.65
C GLY A 38 37.06 19.16 4.30
N LYS A 39 37.70 19.56 3.20
CA LYS A 39 37.40 19.10 1.85
C LYS A 39 37.75 17.61 1.65
N GLU A 40 38.90 17.15 2.12
CA GLU A 40 39.33 15.76 2.05
C GLU A 40 38.33 14.87 2.83
N LEU A 41 38.01 15.23 4.06
CA LEU A 41 37.03 14.50 4.87
C LEU A 41 35.62 14.49 4.25
N PHE A 42 35.19 15.59 3.66
CA PHE A 42 33.94 15.67 2.92
C PHE A 42 33.92 14.73 1.70
N GLN A 43 35.01 14.69 0.92
CA GLN A 43 35.16 13.81 -0.24
C GLN A 43 35.16 12.32 0.16
N GLU A 44 35.72 12.00 1.33
CA GLU A 44 35.70 10.67 1.94
C GLU A 44 34.33 10.31 2.54
N LYS A 45 33.32 11.16 2.38
CA LYS A 45 31.99 11.02 2.99
C LYS A 45 32.00 11.00 4.53
N ASN A 46 33.11 11.45 5.15
CA ASN A 46 33.22 11.59 6.60
C ASN A 46 32.71 12.95 7.08
N TYR A 47 31.41 13.15 6.88
CA TYR A 47 30.73 14.44 7.05
C TYR A 47 30.83 14.98 8.50
N ALA A 48 30.72 14.10 9.48
CA ALA A 48 30.82 14.51 10.90
C ALA A 48 32.20 15.04 11.24
N ALA A 49 33.27 14.44 10.72
CA ALA A 49 34.65 14.88 10.93
C ALA A 49 34.97 16.15 10.12
N ALA A 50 34.38 16.34 8.95
CA ALA A 50 34.56 17.53 8.11
C ALA A 50 34.07 18.82 8.76
N LEU A 51 32.96 18.76 9.52
CA LEU A 51 32.26 19.93 10.06
C LEU A 51 33.16 20.86 10.93
N PRO A 52 33.95 20.38 11.89
CA PRO A 52 34.78 21.24 12.71
C PRO A 52 35.82 22.04 11.88
N ALA A 53 36.52 21.41 10.94
CA ALA A 53 37.51 22.04 10.08
C ALA A 53 36.85 23.10 9.16
N LEU A 54 35.75 22.75 8.51
CA LEU A 54 34.99 23.67 7.64
C LEU A 54 34.42 24.87 8.43
N LYS A 55 33.85 24.65 9.62
CA LYS A 55 33.33 25.75 10.48
C LYS A 55 34.47 26.67 10.95
N ALA A 56 35.63 26.11 11.30
CA ALA A 56 36.79 26.89 11.70
C ALA A 56 37.32 27.71 10.52
N PHE A 57 37.34 27.14 9.30
CA PHE A 57 37.72 27.84 8.08
C PHE A 57 36.80 29.03 7.77
N VAL A 58 35.49 28.83 7.76
CA VAL A 58 34.48 29.87 7.47
C VAL A 58 34.61 31.04 8.45
N LYS A 59 34.91 30.78 9.73
CA LYS A 59 35.14 31.85 10.74
C LYS A 59 36.29 32.76 10.44
N GLN A 60 37.28 32.32 9.65
CA GLN A 60 38.45 33.14 9.27
C GLN A 60 38.16 34.12 8.13
N LYS A 61 36.89 34.15 7.62
CA LYS A 61 36.44 35.02 6.51
C LYS A 61 37.38 34.91 5.28
N PRO A 62 37.48 33.72 4.68
CA PRO A 62 38.32 33.46 3.51
C PRO A 62 37.86 34.23 2.28
N THR A 63 38.56 34.06 1.16
CA THR A 63 38.08 34.61 -0.14
C THR A 63 36.69 34.13 -0.49
N ALA A 64 35.90 34.93 -1.20
CA ALA A 64 34.50 34.66 -1.53
C ALA A 64 34.26 33.29 -2.18
N SER A 65 35.16 32.87 -3.10
CA SER A 65 35.06 31.58 -3.80
C SER A 65 35.25 30.39 -2.86
N LEU A 66 36.30 30.42 -2.01
CA LEU A 66 36.55 29.36 -1.03
C LEU A 66 35.50 29.33 0.09
N LEU A 67 34.95 30.52 0.42
CA LEU A 67 33.85 30.61 1.39
C LEU A 67 32.57 29.89 0.85
N GLN A 68 32.20 30.18 -0.39
CA GLN A 68 31.06 29.52 -1.05
C GLN A 68 31.23 28.01 -1.10
N ASP A 69 32.44 27.52 -1.46
CA ASP A 69 32.77 26.09 -1.49
C ASP A 69 32.63 25.43 -0.11
N ALA A 70 33.18 26.08 0.93
CA ALA A 70 33.12 25.58 2.29
C ALA A 70 31.68 25.55 2.84
N GLU A 71 30.92 26.61 2.58
CA GLU A 71 29.51 26.66 3.00
C GLU A 71 28.66 25.63 2.26
N TYR A 72 28.90 25.38 0.96
CA TYR A 72 28.30 24.27 0.24
C TYR A 72 28.58 22.91 0.91
N MET A 73 29.84 22.64 1.26
CA MET A 73 30.19 21.41 1.97
C MET A 73 29.53 21.32 3.35
N LEU A 74 29.37 22.43 4.06
CA LEU A 74 28.68 22.47 5.35
C LEU A 74 27.19 22.12 5.22
N VAL A 75 26.46 22.75 4.28
CA VAL A 75 25.03 22.49 4.14
C VAL A 75 24.75 21.09 3.56
N SER A 76 25.65 20.61 2.68
CA SER A 76 25.60 19.22 2.18
C SER A 76 25.86 18.22 3.31
N SER A 77 26.85 18.48 4.18
CA SER A 77 27.10 17.65 5.36
C SER A 77 25.91 17.65 6.34
N ALA A 78 25.24 18.78 6.51
CA ALA A 78 24.03 18.86 7.34
C ALA A 78 22.89 17.98 6.79
N TYR A 79 22.75 17.92 5.46
CA TYR A 79 21.81 17.01 4.81
C TYR A 79 22.17 15.54 5.08
N GLU A 80 23.42 15.14 4.83
CA GLU A 80 23.88 13.76 4.98
C GLU A 80 23.82 13.26 6.44
N LEU A 81 24.04 14.16 7.40
CA LEU A 81 23.92 13.89 8.83
C LEU A 81 22.48 14.01 9.37
N ASN A 82 21.52 14.25 8.49
CA ASN A 82 20.12 14.40 8.84
C ASN A 82 19.88 15.49 9.89
N ASP A 83 20.60 16.63 9.79
CA ASP A 83 20.43 17.77 10.69
C ASP A 83 18.98 18.30 10.63
N LYS A 84 18.42 18.61 11.80
CA LYS A 84 17.03 19.11 11.91
C LYS A 84 16.80 20.42 11.15
N ASN A 85 17.83 21.24 10.96
CA ASN A 85 17.77 22.52 10.27
C ASN A 85 18.20 22.43 8.78
N ARG A 86 18.44 21.22 8.24
CA ARG A 86 19.01 21.03 6.90
C ARG A 86 18.26 21.77 5.79
N ILE A 87 16.91 21.81 5.85
CA ILE A 87 16.09 22.53 4.87
C ILE A 87 16.37 24.03 4.91
N GLU A 88 16.40 24.60 6.13
CA GLU A 88 16.67 26.01 6.31
C GLU A 88 18.09 26.37 5.84
N LEU A 89 19.08 25.53 6.16
CA LEU A 89 20.45 25.72 5.75
C LEU A 89 20.62 25.69 4.24
N LEU A 90 20.00 24.71 3.57
CA LEU A 90 20.03 24.59 2.10
C LEU A 90 19.37 25.82 1.43
N ARG A 91 18.22 26.28 1.93
CA ARG A 91 17.55 27.49 1.44
C ARG A 91 18.39 28.73 1.62
N LYS A 92 18.92 28.96 2.81
CA LYS A 92 19.80 30.11 3.11
C LYS A 92 21.04 30.13 2.21
N TYR A 93 21.58 28.96 1.89
CA TYR A 93 22.69 28.87 0.95
C TYR A 93 22.30 29.35 -0.45
N LEU A 94 21.15 28.94 -1.00
CA LEU A 94 20.66 29.40 -2.28
C LEU A 94 20.34 30.91 -2.29
N ASP A 95 19.76 31.40 -1.20
CA ASP A 95 19.45 32.83 -1.06
C ASP A 95 20.73 33.68 -1.03
N HIS A 96 21.79 33.17 -0.41
CA HIS A 96 23.08 33.86 -0.32
C HIS A 96 23.92 33.76 -1.60
N TYR A 97 23.77 32.64 -2.34
CA TYR A 97 24.53 32.34 -3.56
C TYR A 97 23.59 31.97 -4.73
N PRO A 98 22.80 32.91 -5.27
CA PRO A 98 21.81 32.61 -6.30
C PRO A 98 22.41 32.03 -7.58
N ASP A 99 23.65 32.42 -7.93
CA ASP A 99 24.37 31.97 -9.13
C ASP A 99 25.41 30.87 -8.82
N THR A 100 25.20 30.09 -7.75
CA THR A 100 26.15 29.06 -7.34
C THR A 100 26.27 27.92 -8.37
N PRO A 101 27.50 27.41 -8.64
CA PRO A 101 27.66 26.23 -9.48
C PRO A 101 27.08 24.96 -8.84
N TYR A 102 26.77 25.01 -7.54
CA TYR A 102 26.17 23.89 -6.79
C TYR A 102 24.63 23.92 -6.76
N ALA A 103 23.98 24.87 -7.42
CA ALA A 103 22.53 25.04 -7.39
C ALA A 103 21.78 23.75 -7.71
N ASN A 104 22.17 23.07 -8.80
CA ASN A 104 21.56 21.81 -9.22
C ASN A 104 21.56 20.76 -8.13
N ARG A 105 22.69 20.55 -7.47
CA ARG A 105 22.82 19.57 -6.39
C ARG A 105 22.08 20.01 -5.14
N ILE A 106 22.12 21.30 -4.78
CA ILE A 106 21.38 21.82 -3.61
C ILE A 106 19.85 21.68 -3.83
N TYR A 107 19.34 21.97 -5.04
CA TYR A 107 17.93 21.73 -5.36
C TYR A 107 17.57 20.24 -5.22
N SER A 108 18.44 19.34 -5.68
CA SER A 108 18.18 17.90 -5.54
C SER A 108 18.16 17.42 -4.08
N LEU A 109 19.03 17.99 -3.22
CA LEU A 109 19.03 17.72 -1.77
C LEU A 109 17.78 18.26 -1.09
N LEU A 110 17.38 19.48 -1.44
CA LEU A 110 16.16 20.11 -0.91
C LEU A 110 14.90 19.36 -1.32
N ALA A 111 14.81 18.93 -2.60
CA ALA A 111 13.74 18.07 -3.09
C ALA A 111 13.64 16.76 -2.30
N SER A 112 14.80 16.14 -2.04
CA SER A 112 14.88 14.93 -1.22
C SER A 112 14.40 15.16 0.21
N CYS A 113 14.70 16.31 0.81
CA CYS A 113 14.17 16.66 2.13
C CYS A 113 12.64 16.72 2.13
N TYR A 114 12.04 17.38 1.13
CA TYR A 114 10.57 17.44 1.01
C TYR A 114 9.94 16.09 0.74
N PHE A 115 10.60 15.25 -0.05
CA PHE A 115 10.18 13.86 -0.25
C PHE A 115 10.05 13.11 1.08
N TYR A 116 11.06 13.17 1.95
CA TYR A 116 11.03 12.52 3.27
C TYR A 116 10.05 13.15 4.26
N GLU A 117 9.67 14.42 4.05
CA GLU A 117 8.58 15.06 4.80
C GLU A 117 7.18 14.74 4.24
N GLY A 118 7.09 13.98 3.14
CA GLY A 118 5.83 13.66 2.48
C GLY A 118 5.23 14.83 1.68
N LYS A 119 6.00 15.89 1.45
CA LYS A 119 5.63 17.07 0.64
C LYS A 119 5.96 16.78 -0.82
N TYR A 120 5.14 15.90 -1.43
CA TYR A 120 5.47 15.36 -2.75
C TYR A 120 5.37 16.38 -3.88
N ASP A 121 4.44 17.33 -3.82
CA ASP A 121 4.30 18.37 -4.84
C ASP A 121 5.50 19.32 -4.84
N GLU A 122 5.94 19.77 -3.67
CA GLU A 122 7.12 20.62 -3.52
C GLU A 122 8.41 19.87 -3.93
N ALA A 123 8.50 18.58 -3.58
CA ALA A 123 9.62 17.75 -4.02
C ALA A 123 9.67 17.62 -5.54
N MET A 124 8.54 17.34 -6.21
CA MET A 124 8.45 17.25 -7.67
C MET A 124 8.82 18.54 -8.36
N ALA A 125 8.36 19.69 -7.86
CA ALA A 125 8.69 20.99 -8.44
C ALA A 125 10.20 21.22 -8.48
N LEU A 126 10.91 20.83 -7.42
CA LEU A 126 12.37 20.95 -7.35
C LEU A 126 13.08 19.88 -8.18
N PHE A 127 12.63 18.63 -8.18
CA PHE A 127 13.21 17.59 -9.03
C PHE A 127 13.08 17.92 -10.51
N ASN A 128 11.93 18.43 -10.95
CA ASN A 128 11.71 18.85 -12.31
C ASN A 128 12.56 20.06 -12.73
N SER A 129 13.04 20.84 -11.76
CA SER A 129 14.00 21.95 -11.99
C SER A 129 15.45 21.49 -11.88
N THR A 130 15.70 20.23 -11.53
CA THR A 130 17.03 19.64 -11.36
C THR A 130 17.40 18.86 -12.61
N ASP A 131 18.58 19.12 -13.16
CA ASP A 131 19.18 18.27 -14.18
C ASP A 131 19.79 17.04 -13.53
N LEU A 132 19.09 15.91 -13.60
CA LEU A 132 19.51 14.65 -12.97
C LEU A 132 20.79 14.07 -13.61
N ASP A 133 21.07 14.39 -14.88
CA ASP A 133 22.26 13.89 -15.59
C ASP A 133 23.55 14.55 -15.10
N LEU A 134 23.46 15.69 -14.42
CA LEU A 134 24.61 16.34 -13.78
C LEU A 134 24.94 15.74 -12.40
N LEU A 135 24.13 14.83 -11.89
CA LEU A 135 24.39 14.10 -10.65
C LEU A 135 25.26 12.86 -10.95
N ASN A 136 26.00 12.37 -9.94
CA ASN A 136 26.64 11.06 -10.09
C ASN A 136 25.60 9.94 -10.16
N ASN A 137 25.97 8.77 -10.65
CA ASN A 137 25.05 7.68 -10.93
C ASN A 137 24.23 7.27 -9.70
N GLU A 138 24.83 7.19 -8.52
CA GLU A 138 24.15 6.81 -7.29
C GLU A 138 23.09 7.86 -6.89
N GLU A 139 23.49 9.14 -6.88
CA GLU A 139 22.58 10.24 -6.57
C GLU A 139 21.45 10.34 -7.60
N ARG A 140 21.76 10.22 -8.88
CA ARG A 140 20.75 10.24 -9.95
C ARG A 140 19.73 9.15 -9.77
N ASP A 141 20.15 7.92 -9.51
CA ASP A 141 19.26 6.78 -9.32
C ASP A 141 18.36 6.99 -8.10
N ASP A 142 18.92 7.46 -6.98
CA ASP A 142 18.17 7.76 -5.76
C ASP A 142 17.12 8.86 -5.98
N ARG A 143 17.48 9.94 -6.70
CA ARG A 143 16.56 11.05 -7.02
C ARG A 143 15.48 10.63 -8.03
N THR A 144 15.85 9.83 -9.03
CA THR A 144 14.89 9.25 -9.97
C THR A 144 13.86 8.38 -9.26
N TYR A 145 14.29 7.55 -8.31
CA TYR A 145 13.39 6.75 -7.48
C TYR A 145 12.45 7.62 -6.64
N GLN A 146 12.96 8.69 -6.03
CA GLN A 146 12.17 9.62 -5.24
C GLN A 146 11.15 10.36 -6.12
N LEU A 147 11.55 10.85 -7.28
CA LEU A 147 10.66 11.52 -8.24
C LEU A 147 9.55 10.58 -8.73
N ALA A 148 9.89 9.36 -9.14
CA ALA A 148 8.91 8.34 -9.53
C ALA A 148 7.91 8.05 -8.41
N THR A 149 8.41 8.00 -7.17
CA THR A 149 7.56 7.78 -5.98
C THR A 149 6.67 8.99 -5.71
N CYS A 150 7.14 10.23 -5.90
CA CYS A 150 6.31 11.43 -5.79
C CYS A 150 5.12 11.37 -6.76
N TYR A 151 5.37 11.09 -8.04
CA TYR A 151 4.30 10.92 -9.03
C TYR A 151 3.30 9.82 -8.64
N LEU A 152 3.79 8.71 -8.11
CA LEU A 152 2.93 7.64 -7.60
C LEU A 152 2.04 8.11 -6.45
N LYS A 153 2.61 8.86 -5.50
CA LYS A 153 1.90 9.36 -4.31
C LYS A 153 0.89 10.47 -4.63
N THR A 154 1.13 11.25 -5.67
CA THR A 154 0.20 12.26 -6.20
C THR A 154 -0.78 11.68 -7.22
N ASN A 155 -0.77 10.35 -7.41
CA ASN A 155 -1.64 9.60 -8.32
C ASN A 155 -1.45 9.94 -9.81
N ASP A 156 -0.30 10.50 -10.20
CA ASP A 156 0.10 10.57 -11.60
C ASP A 156 0.76 9.25 -12.02
N LEU A 157 -0.09 8.25 -12.25
CA LEU A 157 0.35 6.89 -12.55
C LEU A 157 1.08 6.77 -13.89
N ARG A 158 0.85 7.73 -14.81
CA ARG A 158 1.52 7.74 -16.12
C ARG A 158 2.99 8.12 -15.98
N GLU A 159 3.24 9.28 -15.38
CA GLU A 159 4.60 9.75 -15.14
C GLU A 159 5.36 8.82 -14.19
N ALA A 160 4.72 8.35 -13.13
CA ALA A 160 5.32 7.35 -12.23
C ALA A 160 5.83 6.11 -13.00
N ALA A 161 5.02 5.57 -13.92
CA ALA A 161 5.42 4.40 -14.71
C ALA A 161 6.63 4.69 -15.59
N ILE A 162 6.66 5.84 -16.29
CA ILE A 162 7.78 6.25 -17.15
C ILE A 162 9.08 6.32 -16.34
N TRP A 163 9.06 6.98 -15.19
CA TRP A 163 10.24 7.15 -14.34
C TRP A 163 10.70 5.82 -13.72
N PHE A 164 9.78 4.96 -13.27
CA PHE A 164 10.17 3.63 -12.78
C PHE A 164 10.72 2.73 -13.90
N GLU A 165 10.16 2.78 -15.13
CA GLU A 165 10.67 2.02 -16.27
C GLU A 165 12.07 2.51 -16.67
N THR A 166 12.30 3.81 -16.67
CA THR A 166 13.62 4.42 -16.93
C THR A 166 14.63 3.97 -15.88
N LEU A 167 14.28 4.06 -14.59
CA LEU A 167 15.16 3.66 -13.50
C LEU A 167 15.46 2.15 -13.53
N ARG A 168 14.46 1.33 -13.82
CA ARG A 168 14.62 -0.12 -13.96
C ARG A 168 15.66 -0.50 -15.00
N ALA A 169 15.65 0.22 -16.13
CA ALA A 169 16.58 -0.05 -17.23
C ALA A 169 18.03 0.33 -16.89
N ASN A 170 18.24 1.31 -16.01
CA ASN A 170 19.54 1.93 -15.76
C ASN A 170 20.15 1.55 -14.41
N SER A 171 19.35 1.11 -13.44
CA SER A 171 19.83 0.87 -12.07
C SER A 171 19.49 -0.54 -11.58
N PRO A 172 20.46 -1.45 -11.51
CA PRO A 172 20.28 -2.77 -10.91
C PRO A 172 19.87 -2.71 -9.43
N LYS A 173 20.29 -1.66 -8.70
CA LYS A 173 19.93 -1.42 -7.29
C LYS A 173 18.44 -1.34 -7.09
N TYR A 174 17.72 -0.67 -7.99
CA TYR A 174 16.29 -0.41 -7.90
C TYR A 174 15.42 -1.32 -8.76
N ALA A 175 16.01 -2.20 -9.58
CA ALA A 175 15.27 -3.01 -10.56
C ALA A 175 14.10 -3.78 -9.93
N THR A 176 14.33 -4.43 -8.81
CA THR A 176 13.28 -5.19 -8.09
C THR A 176 12.15 -4.30 -7.56
N ASP A 177 12.50 -3.14 -7.02
CA ASP A 177 11.51 -2.18 -6.51
C ASP A 177 10.71 -1.57 -7.66
N CYS A 178 11.37 -1.27 -8.78
CA CYS A 178 10.71 -0.79 -9.99
C CYS A 178 9.75 -1.86 -10.55
N ASP A 179 10.13 -3.13 -10.61
CA ASP A 179 9.25 -4.22 -11.04
C ASP A 179 7.99 -4.29 -10.18
N TYR A 180 8.12 -4.11 -8.86
CA TYR A 180 6.98 -4.04 -7.95
C TYR A 180 6.07 -2.84 -8.26
N TYR A 181 6.61 -1.62 -8.33
CA TYR A 181 5.81 -0.42 -8.53
C TYR A 181 5.16 -0.36 -9.92
N ILE A 182 5.87 -0.79 -10.97
CA ILE A 182 5.31 -0.91 -12.32
C ILE A 182 4.13 -1.88 -12.32
N SER A 183 4.28 -3.03 -11.65
CA SER A 183 3.21 -4.03 -11.54
C SER A 183 2.02 -3.51 -10.73
N TYR A 184 2.27 -2.77 -9.65
CA TYR A 184 1.24 -2.11 -8.86
C TYR A 184 0.48 -1.05 -9.67
N ILE A 185 1.18 -0.22 -10.44
CA ILE A 185 0.55 0.76 -11.35
C ILE A 185 -0.34 0.05 -12.37
N ARG A 186 0.13 -1.03 -12.98
CA ARG A 186 -0.66 -1.83 -13.93
C ARG A 186 -1.90 -2.44 -13.27
N TYR A 187 -1.76 -2.91 -12.03
CA TYR A 187 -2.89 -3.41 -11.23
C TYR A 187 -3.94 -2.32 -10.99
N THR A 188 -3.54 -1.13 -10.55
CA THR A 188 -4.46 0.00 -10.32
C THR A 188 -5.16 0.46 -11.60
N GLN A 189 -4.48 0.34 -12.76
CA GLN A 189 -5.03 0.57 -14.08
C GLN A 189 -5.91 -0.59 -14.60
N LYS A 190 -6.15 -1.62 -13.80
CA LYS A 190 -6.89 -2.85 -14.18
C LYS A 190 -6.26 -3.63 -15.33
N ARG A 191 -4.97 -3.43 -15.61
CA ARG A 191 -4.19 -4.18 -16.60
C ARG A 191 -3.67 -5.47 -15.97
N TYR A 192 -4.62 -6.33 -15.55
CA TYR A 192 -4.35 -7.46 -14.67
C TYR A 192 -3.33 -8.47 -15.21
N ASN A 193 -3.39 -8.81 -16.49
CA ASN A 193 -2.42 -9.76 -17.07
C ASN A 193 -0.98 -9.24 -17.06
N GLU A 194 -0.80 -7.94 -17.28
CA GLU A 194 0.52 -7.31 -17.25
C GLU A 194 1.04 -7.16 -15.81
N ALA A 195 0.15 -6.78 -14.88
CA ALA A 195 0.47 -6.73 -13.47
C ALA A 195 0.90 -8.11 -12.94
N LEU A 196 0.15 -9.16 -13.29
CA LEU A 196 0.45 -10.54 -12.91
C LEU A 196 1.82 -10.99 -13.42
N LYS A 197 2.13 -10.68 -14.69
CA LYS A 197 3.43 -11.02 -15.29
C LYS A 197 4.60 -10.40 -14.52
N GLY A 198 4.42 -9.19 -13.98
CA GLY A 198 5.45 -8.51 -13.20
C GLY A 198 5.50 -8.95 -11.74
N PHE A 199 4.35 -9.30 -11.12
CA PHE A 199 4.32 -9.75 -9.74
C PHE A 199 4.80 -11.19 -9.54
N LEU A 200 4.54 -12.11 -10.48
CA LEU A 200 4.90 -13.52 -10.32
C LEU A 200 6.37 -13.76 -9.98
N PRO A 201 7.36 -13.09 -10.62
CA PRO A 201 8.77 -13.23 -10.25
C PRO A 201 9.11 -12.72 -8.84
N LEU A 202 8.24 -11.87 -8.26
CA LEU A 202 8.47 -11.24 -6.97
C LEU A 202 7.81 -11.99 -5.80
N GLN A 203 7.01 -13.01 -6.05
CA GLN A 203 6.23 -13.68 -5.01
C GLN A 203 7.09 -14.28 -3.89
N ASP A 204 8.30 -14.76 -4.23
CA ASP A 204 9.24 -15.37 -3.27
C ASP A 204 10.38 -14.43 -2.89
N ASN A 205 10.39 -13.19 -3.38
CA ASN A 205 11.40 -12.20 -3.07
C ASN A 205 11.35 -11.83 -1.58
N ALA A 206 12.50 -11.81 -0.92
CA ALA A 206 12.59 -11.60 0.54
C ALA A 206 11.88 -10.32 1.02
N LYS A 207 11.88 -9.25 0.22
CA LYS A 207 11.24 -7.97 0.53
C LYS A 207 9.72 -8.01 0.31
N TYR A 208 9.25 -8.76 -0.69
CA TYR A 208 7.88 -8.68 -1.20
C TYR A 208 7.02 -9.91 -0.92
N LYS A 209 7.58 -11.02 -0.42
CA LYS A 209 6.88 -12.29 -0.18
C LYS A 209 5.70 -12.21 0.80
N ALA A 210 5.64 -11.19 1.63
CA ALA A 210 4.51 -10.96 2.54
C ALA A 210 3.44 -10.00 1.95
N LEU A 211 3.68 -9.42 0.76
CA LEU A 211 2.79 -8.45 0.15
C LEU A 211 2.32 -8.88 -1.25
N VAL A 212 3.25 -9.28 -2.11
CA VAL A 212 2.96 -9.57 -3.52
C VAL A 212 1.95 -10.70 -3.73
N PRO A 213 1.95 -11.80 -2.95
CA PRO A 213 0.94 -12.85 -3.10
C PRO A 213 -0.50 -12.34 -2.92
N TYR A 214 -0.72 -11.29 -2.10
CA TYR A 214 -2.02 -10.66 -1.98
C TYR A 214 -2.49 -10.08 -3.33
N TYR A 215 -1.66 -9.29 -4.01
CA TYR A 215 -2.00 -8.76 -5.34
C TYR A 215 -2.20 -9.86 -6.37
N ILE A 216 -1.39 -10.92 -6.35
CA ILE A 216 -1.54 -12.06 -7.26
C ILE A 216 -2.90 -12.75 -7.05
N ALA A 217 -3.29 -12.98 -5.81
CA ALA A 217 -4.57 -13.60 -5.47
C ALA A 217 -5.76 -12.73 -5.89
N GLU A 218 -5.71 -11.41 -5.60
CA GLU A 218 -6.72 -10.43 -6.05
C GLU A 218 -6.83 -10.42 -7.58
N ILE A 219 -5.72 -10.39 -8.30
CA ILE A 219 -5.72 -10.43 -9.77
C ILE A 219 -6.38 -11.71 -10.27
N TYR A 220 -6.10 -12.86 -9.67
CA TYR A 220 -6.75 -14.10 -10.08
C TYR A 220 -8.27 -14.08 -9.85
N VAL A 221 -8.75 -13.47 -8.78
CA VAL A 221 -10.19 -13.24 -8.57
C VAL A 221 -10.77 -12.35 -9.68
N GLN A 222 -10.10 -11.23 -10.00
CA GLN A 222 -10.55 -10.32 -11.07
C GLN A 222 -10.57 -10.99 -12.45
N LEU A 223 -9.66 -11.92 -12.70
CA LEU A 223 -9.60 -12.74 -13.91
C LEU A 223 -10.51 -13.97 -13.83
N LYS A 224 -11.28 -14.15 -12.76
CA LYS A 224 -12.16 -15.30 -12.48
C LYS A 224 -11.42 -16.64 -12.49
N ASN A 225 -10.13 -16.63 -12.17
CA ASN A 225 -9.28 -17.81 -12.07
C ASN A 225 -9.22 -18.25 -10.60
N TYR A 226 -10.39 -18.75 -10.13
CA TYR A 226 -10.61 -19.04 -8.71
C TYR A 226 -9.76 -20.19 -8.15
N ASP A 227 -9.37 -21.16 -9.00
CA ASP A 227 -8.46 -22.25 -8.63
C ASP A 227 -7.08 -21.71 -8.21
N LYS A 228 -6.51 -20.82 -9.01
CA LYS A 228 -5.23 -20.20 -8.67
C LYS A 228 -5.34 -19.24 -7.51
N ALA A 229 -6.42 -18.46 -7.43
CA ALA A 229 -6.68 -17.59 -6.29
C ALA A 229 -6.72 -18.38 -4.97
N GLN A 230 -7.41 -19.52 -4.96
CA GLN A 230 -7.49 -20.43 -3.82
C GLN A 230 -6.10 -20.94 -3.38
N ILE A 231 -5.30 -21.44 -4.33
CA ILE A 231 -3.96 -21.97 -4.03
C ILE A 231 -3.06 -20.91 -3.42
N VAL A 232 -3.04 -19.70 -4.01
CA VAL A 232 -2.22 -18.59 -3.51
C VAL A 232 -2.68 -18.17 -2.12
N ALA A 233 -3.99 -18.03 -1.90
CA ALA A 233 -4.53 -17.63 -0.60
C ALA A 233 -4.25 -18.68 0.50
N GLN A 234 -4.41 -19.97 0.21
CA GLN A 234 -4.09 -21.05 1.16
C GLN A 234 -2.61 -21.07 1.54
N ASN A 235 -1.71 -20.97 0.54
CA ASN A 235 -0.26 -20.94 0.78
C ASN A 235 0.13 -19.72 1.62
N TYR A 236 -0.46 -18.57 1.30
CA TYR A 236 -0.20 -17.33 2.06
C TYR A 236 -0.66 -17.46 3.52
N LEU A 237 -1.88 -17.90 3.75
CA LEU A 237 -2.44 -18.06 5.10
C LEU A 237 -1.66 -19.07 5.94
N SER A 238 -1.11 -20.12 5.30
CA SER A 238 -0.23 -21.08 5.96
C SER A 238 1.09 -20.46 6.39
N ALA A 239 1.66 -19.57 5.60
CA ALA A 239 2.95 -18.92 5.85
C ALA A 239 2.82 -17.67 6.75
N TYR A 240 1.73 -16.92 6.62
CA TYR A 240 1.53 -15.61 7.25
C TYR A 240 0.13 -15.46 7.90
N PRO A 241 -0.26 -16.33 8.84
CA PRO A 241 -1.63 -16.38 9.36
C PRO A 241 -2.09 -15.10 10.08
N ASN A 242 -1.15 -14.28 10.57
CA ASN A 242 -1.42 -13.06 11.34
C ASN A 242 -0.92 -11.79 10.64
N ASN A 243 -0.64 -11.86 9.33
CA ASN A 243 -0.25 -10.68 8.56
C ASN A 243 -1.47 -9.76 8.34
N GLU A 244 -1.23 -8.48 8.10
CA GLU A 244 -2.27 -7.48 7.82
C GLU A 244 -3.17 -7.85 6.63
N HIS A 245 -2.65 -8.57 5.64
CA HIS A 245 -3.40 -9.04 4.48
C HIS A 245 -4.16 -10.37 4.72
N ALA A 246 -4.01 -11.00 5.87
CA ALA A 246 -4.65 -12.30 6.13
C ALA A 246 -6.17 -12.22 6.06
N ALA A 247 -6.78 -11.11 6.51
CA ALA A 247 -8.23 -10.90 6.38
C ALA A 247 -8.67 -10.98 4.92
N GLU A 248 -8.03 -10.21 4.03
CA GLU A 248 -8.37 -10.20 2.60
C GLU A 248 -8.08 -11.54 1.92
N MET A 249 -7.05 -12.27 2.36
CA MET A 249 -6.81 -13.63 1.85
C MET A 249 -7.92 -14.62 2.24
N TYR A 250 -8.49 -14.50 3.45
CA TYR A 250 -9.69 -15.27 3.81
C TYR A 250 -10.90 -14.87 2.98
N ARG A 251 -11.08 -13.60 2.64
CA ARG A 251 -12.12 -13.14 1.73
C ARG A 251 -11.97 -13.77 0.34
N ILE A 252 -10.75 -13.69 -0.24
CA ILE A 252 -10.42 -14.30 -1.54
C ILE A 252 -10.69 -15.81 -1.52
N LEU A 253 -10.34 -16.47 -0.43
CA LEU A 253 -10.59 -17.90 -0.26
C LEU A 253 -12.10 -18.19 -0.21
N GLY A 254 -12.87 -17.33 0.49
CA GLY A 254 -14.32 -17.39 0.52
C GLY A 254 -14.96 -17.21 -0.87
N ASP A 255 -14.49 -16.23 -1.64
CA ASP A 255 -14.90 -16.00 -3.03
C ASP A 255 -14.66 -17.26 -3.89
N ALA A 256 -13.47 -17.85 -3.79
CA ALA A 256 -13.13 -19.05 -4.55
C ALA A 256 -14.05 -20.23 -4.17
N TYR A 257 -14.21 -20.51 -2.89
CA TYR A 257 -15.09 -21.59 -2.42
C TYR A 257 -16.55 -21.38 -2.83
N TYR A 258 -17.05 -20.14 -2.74
CA TYR A 258 -18.40 -19.81 -3.20
C TYR A 258 -18.58 -20.15 -4.69
N HIS A 259 -17.65 -19.73 -5.53
CA HIS A 259 -17.71 -19.99 -6.98
C HIS A 259 -17.58 -21.47 -7.36
N PHE A 260 -16.94 -22.27 -6.52
CA PHE A 260 -16.91 -23.73 -6.66
C PHE A 260 -18.14 -24.46 -6.04
N GLY A 261 -19.09 -23.70 -5.47
CA GLY A 261 -20.24 -24.30 -4.78
C GLY A 261 -19.88 -24.99 -3.45
N GLN A 262 -18.69 -24.75 -2.94
CA GLN A 262 -18.19 -25.28 -1.67
C GLN A 262 -18.66 -24.36 -0.52
N TYR A 263 -19.98 -24.26 -0.35
CA TYR A 263 -20.60 -23.30 0.55
C TYR A 263 -20.21 -23.44 2.03
N PRO A 264 -20.04 -24.66 2.60
CA PRO A 264 -19.58 -24.77 3.97
C PRO A 264 -18.19 -24.14 4.18
N GLN A 265 -17.27 -24.37 3.23
CA GLN A 265 -15.92 -23.80 3.27
C GLN A 265 -15.93 -22.28 3.03
N ALA A 266 -16.84 -21.81 2.14
CA ALA A 266 -17.05 -20.38 1.92
C ALA A 266 -17.53 -19.68 3.21
N VAL A 267 -18.47 -20.29 3.95
CA VAL A 267 -18.94 -19.76 5.25
C VAL A 267 -17.78 -19.66 6.24
N GLU A 268 -16.95 -20.70 6.35
CA GLU A 268 -15.78 -20.69 7.24
C GLU A 268 -14.79 -19.58 6.86
N ALA A 269 -14.45 -19.48 5.58
CA ALA A 269 -13.49 -18.51 5.10
C ALA A 269 -14.00 -17.06 5.29
N PHE A 270 -15.24 -16.76 4.91
CA PHE A 270 -15.83 -15.44 5.12
C PHE A 270 -16.01 -15.11 6.61
N SER A 271 -16.30 -16.06 7.46
CA SER A 271 -16.37 -15.86 8.92
C SER A 271 -14.98 -15.48 9.45
N ASN A 272 -13.94 -16.22 9.06
CA ASN A 272 -12.55 -15.88 9.41
C ASN A 272 -12.14 -14.49 8.89
N TYR A 273 -12.63 -14.07 7.73
CA TYR A 273 -12.42 -12.69 7.23
C TYR A 273 -13.03 -11.66 8.17
N LEU A 274 -14.31 -11.83 8.55
CA LEU A 274 -15.05 -10.86 9.36
C LEU A 274 -14.59 -10.81 10.83
N ASP A 275 -14.03 -11.91 11.35
CA ASP A 275 -13.55 -12.01 12.73
C ASP A 275 -12.15 -11.37 12.91
N ARG A 276 -11.50 -10.91 11.84
CA ARG A 276 -10.19 -10.25 11.92
C ARG A 276 -10.31 -8.79 12.35
N GLU A 277 -9.39 -8.34 13.20
CA GLU A 277 -9.40 -7.01 13.82
C GLU A 277 -9.44 -5.83 12.82
N HIS A 278 -8.83 -6.02 11.64
CA HIS A 278 -8.74 -4.98 10.61
C HIS A 278 -9.63 -5.26 9.39
N ALA A 279 -10.56 -6.19 9.48
CA ALA A 279 -11.46 -6.51 8.37
C ALA A 279 -12.43 -5.36 8.12
N VAL A 280 -12.51 -4.93 6.86
CA VAL A 280 -13.53 -3.99 6.39
C VAL A 280 -14.61 -4.79 5.67
N PRO A 281 -15.81 -4.98 6.27
CA PRO A 281 -16.84 -5.79 5.67
C PRO A 281 -17.28 -5.24 4.30
N ARG A 282 -16.98 -5.97 3.23
CA ARG A 282 -17.38 -5.63 1.86
C ARG A 282 -18.77 -6.17 1.59
N ARG A 283 -19.63 -5.38 0.94
CA ARG A 283 -21.01 -5.77 0.60
C ARG A 283 -21.09 -7.03 -0.27
N ASP A 284 -20.18 -7.17 -1.24
CA ASP A 284 -20.09 -8.36 -2.10
C ASP A 284 -19.73 -9.63 -1.31
N ALA A 285 -18.78 -9.55 -0.39
CA ALA A 285 -18.41 -10.66 0.48
C ALA A 285 -19.55 -11.03 1.45
N LEU A 286 -20.22 -10.03 2.05
CA LEU A 286 -21.41 -10.26 2.88
C LEU A 286 -22.55 -10.91 2.10
N TYR A 287 -22.75 -10.50 0.85
CA TYR A 287 -23.75 -11.11 -0.03
C TYR A 287 -23.43 -12.59 -0.30
N MET A 288 -22.20 -12.90 -0.70
CA MET A 288 -21.78 -14.30 -0.94
C MET A 288 -21.82 -15.15 0.33
N LEU A 289 -21.47 -14.59 1.49
CA LEU A 289 -21.64 -15.26 2.77
C LEU A 289 -23.11 -15.54 3.07
N GLY A 290 -23.99 -14.56 2.87
CA GLY A 290 -25.42 -14.72 3.06
C GLY A 290 -26.02 -15.80 2.16
N LEU A 291 -25.62 -15.83 0.88
CA LEU A 291 -26.00 -16.90 -0.03
C LEU A 291 -25.41 -18.27 0.37
N SER A 292 -24.19 -18.30 0.86
CA SER A 292 -23.58 -19.53 1.37
C SER A 292 -24.33 -20.07 2.58
N TYR A 293 -24.77 -19.21 3.49
CA TYR A 293 -25.68 -19.61 4.59
C TYR A 293 -27.02 -20.11 4.08
N TYR A 294 -27.60 -19.50 3.03
CA TYR A 294 -28.84 -19.98 2.41
C TYR A 294 -28.66 -21.38 1.84
N GLN A 295 -27.60 -21.62 1.08
CA GLN A 295 -27.30 -22.92 0.48
C GLN A 295 -27.00 -24.01 1.52
N THR A 296 -26.40 -23.64 2.65
CA THR A 296 -26.17 -24.55 3.78
C THR A 296 -27.39 -24.67 4.71
N LYS A 297 -28.54 -24.08 4.32
CA LYS A 297 -29.83 -24.08 5.04
C LYS A 297 -29.79 -23.42 6.43
N VAL A 298 -28.83 -22.54 6.67
CA VAL A 298 -28.75 -21.72 7.90
C VAL A 298 -29.50 -20.41 7.66
N TYR A 299 -30.82 -20.49 7.40
CA TYR A 299 -31.63 -19.42 6.89
C TYR A 299 -31.72 -18.18 7.78
N SER A 300 -31.66 -18.35 9.10
CA SER A 300 -31.63 -17.21 10.02
C SER A 300 -30.40 -16.35 9.83
N LYS A 301 -29.21 -16.98 9.76
CA LYS A 301 -27.95 -16.26 9.48
C LYS A 301 -27.92 -15.71 8.06
N ALA A 302 -28.51 -16.40 7.09
CA ALA A 302 -28.63 -15.91 5.72
C ALA A 302 -29.39 -14.58 5.69
N ALA A 303 -30.59 -14.51 6.28
CA ALA A 303 -31.40 -13.31 6.31
C ALA A 303 -30.70 -12.17 7.08
N GLU A 304 -30.09 -12.45 8.22
CA GLU A 304 -29.33 -11.46 8.99
C GLU A 304 -28.17 -10.87 8.18
N THR A 305 -27.36 -11.74 7.55
CA THR A 305 -26.17 -11.32 6.81
C THR A 305 -26.55 -10.54 5.56
N LEU A 306 -27.57 -11.00 4.82
CA LEU A 306 -28.11 -10.29 3.65
C LEU A 306 -28.69 -8.93 4.02
N GLY A 307 -29.29 -8.79 5.21
CA GLY A 307 -29.74 -7.50 5.72
C GLY A 307 -28.66 -6.44 5.83
N LYS A 308 -27.41 -6.84 6.10
CA LYS A 308 -26.24 -5.94 6.16
C LYS A 308 -25.78 -5.45 4.76
N VAL A 309 -26.28 -6.08 3.69
CA VAL A 309 -25.97 -5.70 2.30
C VAL A 309 -26.89 -4.58 1.79
N THR A 310 -28.08 -4.41 2.37
CA THR A 310 -29.15 -3.54 1.88
C THR A 310 -28.93 -2.05 2.21
N THR A 311 -27.72 -1.55 2.09
CA THR A 311 -27.35 -0.17 2.47
C THR A 311 -27.39 0.83 1.32
N GLU A 312 -27.53 0.36 0.09
CA GLU A 312 -27.56 1.16 -1.14
C GLU A 312 -28.77 0.77 -1.99
N ASN A 313 -29.09 1.60 -3.00
CA ASN A 313 -30.18 1.29 -3.94
C ASN A 313 -29.59 0.80 -5.27
N ASP A 314 -29.21 -0.47 -5.32
CA ASP A 314 -28.57 -1.11 -6.47
C ASP A 314 -29.04 -2.55 -6.69
N ALA A 315 -28.52 -3.20 -7.75
CA ALA A 315 -28.86 -4.58 -8.08
C ALA A 315 -28.43 -5.57 -6.99
N LEU A 316 -27.36 -5.29 -6.23
CA LEU A 316 -26.92 -6.15 -5.14
C LEU A 316 -27.92 -6.13 -3.97
N THR A 317 -28.38 -4.94 -3.59
CA THR A 317 -29.46 -4.76 -2.60
C THR A 317 -30.74 -5.47 -3.03
N GLN A 318 -31.14 -5.31 -4.28
CA GLN A 318 -32.33 -5.99 -4.80
C GLN A 318 -32.25 -7.51 -4.69
N ASN A 319 -31.09 -8.08 -5.08
CA ASN A 319 -30.83 -9.51 -4.92
C ASN A 319 -30.78 -9.94 -3.45
N ALA A 320 -30.21 -9.12 -2.58
CA ALA A 320 -30.17 -9.42 -1.14
C ALA A 320 -31.58 -9.50 -0.56
N TYR A 321 -32.46 -8.56 -0.89
CA TYR A 321 -33.86 -8.62 -0.46
C TYR A 321 -34.60 -9.84 -0.99
N LEU A 322 -34.41 -10.24 -2.26
CA LEU A 322 -35.00 -11.46 -2.80
C LEU A 322 -34.61 -12.69 -1.95
N HIS A 323 -33.30 -12.87 -1.71
CA HIS A 323 -32.81 -14.04 -0.96
C HIS A 323 -33.13 -13.96 0.54
N MET A 324 -33.26 -12.76 1.10
CA MET A 324 -33.85 -12.58 2.45
C MET A 324 -35.27 -13.10 2.50
N GLY A 325 -36.11 -12.71 1.53
CA GLY A 325 -37.46 -13.18 1.43
C GLY A 325 -37.56 -14.72 1.32
N LEU A 326 -36.72 -15.30 0.46
CA LEU A 326 -36.63 -16.76 0.33
C LEU A 326 -36.15 -17.42 1.64
N SER A 327 -35.22 -16.80 2.36
CA SER A 327 -34.74 -17.29 3.66
C SER A 327 -35.87 -17.27 4.71
N TYR A 328 -36.66 -16.18 4.77
CA TYR A 328 -37.79 -16.06 5.68
C TYR A 328 -38.94 -17.02 5.35
N LEU A 329 -39.15 -17.34 4.07
CA LEU A 329 -40.07 -18.42 3.70
C LEU A 329 -39.69 -19.78 4.28
N GLN A 330 -38.37 -20.11 4.19
CA GLN A 330 -37.88 -21.37 4.77
C GLN A 330 -38.00 -21.43 6.30
N LEU A 331 -38.01 -20.25 6.94
CA LEU A 331 -38.27 -20.12 8.40
C LEU A 331 -39.77 -20.05 8.75
N ALA A 332 -40.67 -20.15 7.77
CA ALA A 332 -42.10 -19.93 7.91
C ALA A 332 -42.50 -18.53 8.43
N GLU A 333 -41.60 -17.54 8.31
CA GLU A 333 -41.80 -16.14 8.71
C GLU A 333 -42.40 -15.33 7.57
N LYS A 334 -43.64 -15.71 7.12
CA LYS A 334 -44.31 -15.17 5.92
C LYS A 334 -44.43 -13.65 5.88
N ASN A 335 -44.65 -12.99 7.02
CA ASN A 335 -44.74 -11.52 7.07
C ASN A 335 -43.41 -10.85 6.78
N LYS A 336 -42.28 -11.37 7.30
CA LYS A 336 -40.95 -10.85 6.99
C LYS A 336 -40.59 -11.16 5.54
N ALA A 337 -40.93 -12.34 5.02
CA ALA A 337 -40.73 -12.69 3.63
C ALA A 337 -41.45 -11.70 2.70
N ARG A 338 -42.70 -11.39 2.98
CA ARG A 338 -43.53 -10.40 2.24
C ARG A 338 -42.84 -9.03 2.18
N MET A 339 -42.35 -8.52 3.34
CA MET A 339 -41.68 -7.22 3.41
C MET A 339 -40.40 -7.21 2.58
N ALA A 340 -39.62 -8.29 2.64
CA ALA A 340 -38.37 -8.39 1.85
C ALA A 340 -38.66 -8.45 0.34
N PHE A 341 -39.65 -9.24 -0.10
CA PHE A 341 -40.06 -9.31 -1.50
C PHE A 341 -40.63 -7.98 -2.00
N GLU A 342 -41.39 -7.25 -1.18
CA GLU A 342 -41.88 -5.91 -1.50
C GLU A 342 -40.72 -4.96 -1.84
N GLN A 343 -39.68 -4.95 -1.02
CA GLN A 343 -38.48 -4.13 -1.28
C GLN A 343 -37.75 -4.55 -2.57
N ALA A 344 -37.60 -5.85 -2.82
CA ALA A 344 -37.02 -6.35 -4.05
C ALA A 344 -37.85 -6.00 -5.29
N ALA A 345 -39.19 -6.08 -5.19
CA ALA A 345 -40.12 -5.76 -6.28
C ALA A 345 -40.24 -4.25 -6.55
N ALA A 346 -39.95 -3.40 -5.57
CA ALA A 346 -39.92 -1.95 -5.74
C ALA A 346 -38.73 -1.45 -6.58
N SER A 347 -37.62 -2.20 -6.64
CA SER A 347 -36.44 -1.81 -7.39
C SER A 347 -36.54 -2.24 -8.86
N ASN A 348 -36.03 -1.37 -9.75
CA ASN A 348 -35.93 -1.62 -11.19
C ASN A 348 -34.50 -1.97 -11.62
N ALA A 349 -33.58 -2.19 -10.70
CA ALA A 349 -32.17 -2.42 -11.00
C ALA A 349 -31.92 -3.71 -11.82
N ASN A 350 -32.76 -4.75 -11.58
CA ASN A 350 -32.79 -5.98 -12.36
C ASN A 350 -34.26 -6.45 -12.52
N MET A 351 -34.76 -6.42 -13.76
CA MET A 351 -36.15 -6.76 -14.05
C MET A 351 -36.50 -8.22 -13.79
N GLN A 352 -35.56 -9.15 -13.99
CA GLN A 352 -35.77 -10.57 -13.71
C GLN A 352 -35.96 -10.83 -12.20
N ILE A 353 -35.13 -10.14 -11.38
CA ILE A 353 -35.25 -10.21 -9.92
C ILE A 353 -36.57 -9.55 -9.47
N LYS A 354 -36.94 -8.42 -10.09
CA LYS A 354 -38.22 -7.75 -9.84
C LYS A 354 -39.41 -8.67 -10.10
N GLU A 355 -39.39 -9.36 -11.23
CA GLU A 355 -40.44 -10.32 -11.62
C GLU A 355 -40.60 -11.41 -10.55
N GLN A 356 -39.50 -12.08 -10.17
CA GLN A 356 -39.50 -13.12 -9.13
C GLN A 356 -39.99 -12.57 -7.78
N ALA A 357 -39.55 -11.38 -7.40
CA ALA A 357 -39.91 -10.75 -6.14
C ALA A 357 -41.41 -10.36 -6.12
N ALA A 358 -41.93 -9.78 -7.21
CA ALA A 358 -43.34 -9.37 -7.32
C ALA A 358 -44.28 -10.57 -7.26
N TYR A 359 -43.92 -11.68 -7.91
CA TYR A 359 -44.67 -12.92 -7.81
C TYR A 359 -44.70 -13.46 -6.37
N ASN A 360 -43.54 -13.59 -5.73
CA ASN A 360 -43.45 -14.09 -4.35
C ASN A 360 -44.16 -13.15 -3.35
N TYR A 361 -44.09 -11.83 -3.59
CA TYR A 361 -44.82 -10.85 -2.80
C TYR A 361 -46.34 -11.11 -2.86
N ALA A 362 -46.92 -11.26 -4.07
CA ALA A 362 -48.32 -11.56 -4.27
C ALA A 362 -48.73 -12.89 -3.62
N LEU A 363 -47.86 -13.90 -3.73
CA LEU A 363 -48.10 -15.22 -3.08
C LEU A 363 -48.12 -15.09 -1.55
N CYS A 364 -47.16 -14.36 -0.95
CA CYS A 364 -47.13 -14.11 0.49
C CYS A 364 -48.37 -13.34 0.97
N LEU A 365 -48.85 -12.35 0.19
CA LEU A 365 -50.09 -11.64 0.48
C LEU A 365 -51.26 -12.60 0.50
N HIS A 366 -51.37 -13.49 -0.47
CA HIS A 366 -52.44 -14.49 -0.52
C HIS A 366 -52.43 -15.40 0.71
N GLU A 367 -51.29 -15.80 1.17
CA GLU A 367 -51.15 -16.70 2.31
C GLU A 367 -51.24 -16.02 3.68
N THR A 368 -51.10 -14.70 3.77
CA THR A 368 -51.10 -13.93 5.03
C THR A 368 -52.32 -13.02 5.21
N SER A 369 -53.09 -12.77 4.13
CA SER A 369 -54.23 -11.88 4.18
C SER A 369 -55.46 -12.58 4.79
N PHE A 370 -56.08 -11.94 5.77
CA PHE A 370 -57.35 -12.38 6.34
C PHE A 370 -58.54 -11.97 5.46
N SER A 371 -58.38 -11.02 4.56
CA SER A 371 -59.40 -10.60 3.61
C SER A 371 -59.25 -11.41 2.32
N ALA A 372 -60.22 -12.27 2.05
CA ALA A 372 -60.17 -13.29 1.00
C ALA A 372 -59.98 -12.75 -0.43
N PHE A 373 -60.16 -11.44 -0.71
CA PHE A 373 -60.25 -10.96 -2.10
C PHE A 373 -59.69 -9.56 -2.40
N GLY A 374 -59.00 -8.89 -1.50
CA GLY A 374 -58.62 -7.49 -1.75
C GLY A 374 -57.15 -7.34 -2.25
N GLU A 375 -56.20 -7.41 -1.33
CA GLU A 375 -54.79 -7.02 -1.59
C GLU A 375 -54.03 -8.02 -2.47
N SER A 376 -54.25 -9.32 -2.29
CA SER A 376 -53.58 -10.35 -3.07
C SER A 376 -53.99 -10.34 -4.53
N VAL A 377 -55.33 -10.17 -4.80
CA VAL A 377 -55.81 -10.07 -6.18
C VAL A 377 -55.21 -8.87 -6.88
N THR A 378 -55.23 -7.70 -6.25
CA THR A 378 -54.57 -6.49 -6.79
C THR A 378 -53.09 -6.70 -7.05
N ALA A 379 -52.36 -7.42 -6.16
CA ALA A 379 -50.94 -7.70 -6.36
C ALA A 379 -50.70 -8.65 -7.55
N PHE A 380 -51.51 -9.68 -7.73
CA PHE A 380 -51.42 -10.55 -8.90
C PHE A 380 -51.85 -9.84 -10.19
N GLU A 381 -52.90 -9.01 -10.19
CA GLU A 381 -53.24 -8.20 -11.36
C GLU A 381 -52.11 -7.24 -11.76
N LYS A 382 -51.52 -6.57 -10.78
CA LYS A 382 -50.33 -5.73 -11.02
C LYS A 382 -49.15 -6.53 -11.60
N PHE A 383 -48.90 -7.72 -11.06
CA PHE A 383 -47.85 -8.62 -11.57
C PHE A 383 -48.14 -9.01 -13.03
N LEU A 384 -49.31 -9.47 -13.36
CA LEU A 384 -49.71 -9.87 -14.73
C LEU A 384 -49.65 -8.70 -15.73
N ASN A 385 -50.00 -7.49 -15.28
CA ASN A 385 -49.91 -6.29 -16.10
C ASN A 385 -48.48 -5.88 -16.38
N GLU A 386 -47.59 -6.04 -15.39
CA GLU A 386 -46.16 -5.66 -15.50
C GLU A 386 -45.33 -6.74 -16.22
N PHE A 387 -45.71 -8.01 -16.06
CA PHE A 387 -45.02 -9.18 -16.64
C PHE A 387 -45.99 -10.10 -17.40
N PRO A 388 -46.53 -9.63 -18.53
CA PRO A 388 -47.61 -10.37 -19.24
C PRO A 388 -47.13 -11.68 -19.88
N THR A 389 -45.85 -11.91 -19.98
CA THR A 389 -45.21 -13.11 -20.59
C THR A 389 -44.57 -14.02 -19.56
N SER A 390 -44.75 -13.78 -18.29
CA SER A 390 -44.16 -14.56 -17.20
C SER A 390 -44.70 -16.00 -17.13
#